data_57453edc626764551749c78222519c85
#
_entry.id   57453edc626764551749c78222519c85
#
_cell.length_a   1.000
_cell.length_b   1.000
_cell.length_c   1.000
_cell.angle_alpha   90.00
_cell.angle_beta   90.00
_cell.angle_gamma   90.00
#
_symmetry.space_group_name_H-M   'P 1'
#
loop_
_entity.id
_entity.type
_entity.pdbx_description
1 polymer ?
#
loop_
_entity_poly.entity_id
_entity_poly.type
_entity_poly.pdbx_seq_one_letter_code
_entity_poly.pdbx_strand_id
1 'polypeptide(L)'
;MRALLAELAALPPSHTATRALFFLAGTAFSVWSALVPFLKLRTGVDEATLGLLLLCLGGGSLCVMPFSGLLVSRFGCRRVLTLACPMGMLCLPGLAWVDTVWGAALLIALMGALLGTMDVTMNIQSVIVEKSAGRPMLSGFHACYSMGGIAGAGLMSLFLNCRLTPLFSVVILFVLAGIALWKLLPHCLAKATSPTKSCQGRSLPPPYILFLGLLCFIM
;
A
#
# COMPACT_ATOMS: atom_id res chain seq x y z
N MET A 1 3.43 28.04 -4.49
CA MET A 1 4.01 27.14 -3.47
C MET A 1 3.56 27.49 -2.07
N ARG A 2 3.72 28.74 -1.55
CA ARG A 2 3.26 29.13 -0.19
C ARG A 2 1.74 28.99 0.02
N ALA A 3 0.92 29.37 -0.95
CA ALA A 3 -0.54 29.23 -0.88
C ALA A 3 -0.99 27.76 -0.79
N LEU A 4 -0.36 26.86 -1.58
CA LEU A 4 -0.63 25.43 -1.54
C LEU A 4 -0.25 24.81 -0.19
N LEU A 5 0.88 25.22 0.40
CA LEU A 5 1.31 24.77 1.73
C LEU A 5 0.37 25.27 2.84
N ALA A 6 -0.13 26.49 2.73
CA ALA A 6 -1.11 27.05 3.68
C ALA A 6 -2.45 26.30 3.59
N GLU A 7 -2.91 25.97 2.37
CA GLU A 7 -4.13 25.19 2.16
C GLU A 7 -4.02 23.76 2.69
N LEU A 8 -2.86 23.10 2.52
CA LEU A 8 -2.57 21.79 3.08
C LEU A 8 -2.52 21.80 4.62
N ALA A 9 -1.98 22.88 5.21
CA ALA A 9 -1.92 23.05 6.66
C ALA A 9 -3.30 23.33 7.29
N ALA A 10 -4.24 23.87 6.53
CA ALA A 10 -5.62 24.11 6.97
C ALA A 10 -6.53 22.89 6.92
N LEU A 11 -6.08 21.76 6.33
CA LEU A 11 -6.86 20.54 6.23
C LEU A 11 -6.92 19.80 7.58
N PRO A 12 -8.05 19.15 7.92
CA PRO A 12 -8.13 18.27 9.08
C PRO A 12 -7.00 17.24 9.07
N PRO A 13 -6.44 16.88 10.23
CA PRO A 13 -5.29 15.94 10.33
C PRO A 13 -5.52 14.60 9.63
N SER A 14 -6.76 14.11 9.59
CA SER A 14 -7.13 12.88 8.90
C SER A 14 -6.98 12.96 7.37
N HIS A 15 -7.21 14.13 6.77
CA HIS A 15 -7.04 14.34 5.32
C HIS A 15 -5.56 14.27 4.94
N THR A 16 -4.70 14.95 5.71
CA THR A 16 -3.25 14.94 5.50
C THR A 16 -2.68 13.55 5.73
N ALA A 17 -3.12 12.85 6.78
CA ALA A 17 -2.71 11.48 7.07
C ALA A 17 -3.11 10.52 5.92
N THR A 18 -4.32 10.64 5.39
CA THR A 18 -4.77 9.79 4.27
C THR A 18 -3.95 10.04 3.01
N ARG A 19 -3.67 11.31 2.64
CA ARG A 19 -2.80 11.65 1.49
C ARG A 19 -1.41 11.06 1.66
N ALA A 20 -0.83 11.21 2.84
CA ALA A 20 0.51 10.70 3.13
C ALA A 20 0.56 9.17 3.13
N LEU A 21 -0.49 8.48 3.58
CA LEU A 21 -0.59 7.01 3.47
C LEU A 21 -0.57 6.55 2.02
N PHE A 22 -1.37 7.18 1.15
CA PHE A 22 -1.36 6.88 -0.29
C PHE A 22 0.02 7.15 -0.90
N PHE A 23 0.66 8.26 -0.56
CA PHE A 23 2.02 8.57 -1.02
C PHE A 23 3.03 7.50 -0.58
N LEU A 24 3.03 7.11 0.69
CA LEU A 24 3.92 6.07 1.22
C LEU A 24 3.64 4.69 0.59
N ALA A 25 2.38 4.36 0.32
CA ALA A 25 2.01 3.13 -0.37
C ALA A 25 2.58 3.08 -1.79
N GLY A 26 2.44 4.17 -2.55
CA GLY A 26 3.03 4.29 -3.88
C GLY A 26 4.57 4.20 -3.85
N THR A 27 5.21 4.86 -2.87
CA THR A 27 6.65 4.78 -2.66
C THR A 27 7.09 3.33 -2.39
N ALA A 28 6.43 2.63 -1.47
CA ALA A 28 6.75 1.24 -1.13
C ALA A 28 6.60 0.30 -2.33
N PHE A 29 5.55 0.47 -3.14
CA PHE A 29 5.33 -0.32 -4.34
C PHE A 29 6.42 -0.10 -5.39
N SER A 30 6.86 1.14 -5.61
CA SER A 30 7.95 1.44 -6.56
C SER A 30 9.30 0.93 -6.07
N VAL A 31 9.58 0.98 -4.78
CA VAL A 31 10.79 0.40 -4.18
C VAL A 31 10.79 -1.12 -4.38
N TRP A 32 9.65 -1.79 -4.15
CA TRP A 32 9.49 -3.21 -4.47
C TRP A 32 9.80 -3.50 -5.93
N SER A 33 9.17 -2.76 -6.87
CA SER A 33 9.39 -2.95 -8.30
C SER A 33 10.86 -2.81 -8.70
N ALA A 34 11.58 -1.86 -8.09
CA ALA A 34 13.01 -1.66 -8.32
C ALA A 34 13.87 -2.78 -7.74
N LEU A 35 13.42 -3.52 -6.73
CA LEU A 35 14.13 -4.67 -6.16
C LEU A 35 14.00 -5.94 -6.98
N VAL A 36 12.98 -6.09 -7.81
CA VAL A 36 12.70 -7.33 -8.58
C VAL A 36 13.91 -7.79 -9.41
N PRO A 37 14.62 -6.94 -10.18
CA PRO A 37 15.79 -7.36 -10.93
C PRO A 37 16.94 -7.87 -10.04
N PHE A 38 17.16 -7.24 -8.89
CA PHE A 38 18.18 -7.65 -7.93
C PHE A 38 17.84 -8.98 -7.26
N LEU A 39 16.57 -9.19 -6.95
CA LEU A 39 16.07 -10.47 -6.43
C LEU A 39 16.33 -11.59 -7.44
N LYS A 40 15.98 -11.37 -8.72
CA LYS A 40 16.22 -12.33 -9.80
C LYS A 40 17.72 -12.69 -9.91
N LEU A 41 18.60 -11.69 -9.97
CA LEU A 41 20.03 -11.91 -10.07
C LEU A 41 20.59 -12.69 -8.89
N ARG A 42 20.12 -12.41 -7.67
CA ARG A 42 20.62 -13.02 -6.46
C ARG A 42 20.12 -14.46 -6.27
N THR A 43 18.85 -14.71 -6.57
CA THR A 43 18.27 -16.06 -6.47
C THR A 43 18.58 -16.95 -7.67
N GLY A 44 19.10 -16.37 -8.78
CA GLY A 44 19.44 -17.11 -9.99
C GLY A 44 18.26 -17.75 -10.71
N VAL A 45 17.03 -17.26 -10.49
CA VAL A 45 15.83 -17.83 -11.10
C VAL A 45 15.65 -17.44 -12.56
N ASP A 46 15.02 -18.33 -13.30
CA ASP A 46 14.58 -18.07 -14.67
C ASP A 46 13.32 -17.17 -14.71
N GLU A 47 12.90 -16.75 -15.90
CA GLU A 47 11.75 -15.86 -16.09
C GLU A 47 10.43 -16.50 -15.62
N ALA A 48 10.28 -17.82 -15.83
CA ALA A 48 9.06 -18.53 -15.42
C ALA A 48 8.93 -18.57 -13.90
N THR A 49 10.00 -18.90 -13.19
CA THR A 49 10.04 -18.90 -11.72
C THR A 49 9.85 -17.48 -11.16
N LEU A 50 10.46 -16.46 -11.80
CA LEU A 50 10.21 -15.06 -11.42
C LEU A 50 8.74 -14.70 -11.56
N GLY A 51 8.09 -15.10 -12.66
CA GLY A 51 6.65 -14.90 -12.86
C GLY A 51 5.81 -15.55 -11.75
N LEU A 52 6.16 -16.77 -11.33
CA LEU A 52 5.51 -17.44 -10.19
C LEU A 52 5.72 -16.69 -8.86
N LEU A 53 6.92 -16.16 -8.64
CA LEU A 53 7.19 -15.33 -7.45
C LEU A 53 6.33 -14.05 -7.46
N LEU A 54 6.19 -13.39 -8.60
CA LEU A 54 5.32 -12.21 -8.73
C LEU A 54 3.84 -12.58 -8.53
N LEU A 55 3.43 -13.77 -8.98
CA LEU A 55 2.08 -14.28 -8.73
C LEU A 55 1.82 -14.51 -7.24
N CYS A 56 2.83 -14.87 -6.43
CA CYS A 56 2.69 -14.98 -4.97
C CYS A 56 2.27 -13.65 -4.32
N LEU A 57 2.70 -12.49 -4.87
CA LEU A 57 2.26 -11.18 -4.38
C LEU A 57 0.74 -11.01 -4.56
N GLY A 58 0.25 -11.26 -5.78
CA GLY A 58 -1.18 -11.20 -6.09
C GLY A 58 -1.99 -12.20 -5.29
N GLY A 59 -1.50 -13.45 -5.19
CA GLY A 59 -2.13 -14.52 -4.40
C GLY A 59 -2.26 -14.15 -2.93
N GLY A 60 -1.20 -13.63 -2.31
CA GLY A 60 -1.22 -13.15 -0.93
C GLY A 60 -2.25 -12.04 -0.71
N SER A 61 -2.29 -11.07 -1.63
CA SER A 61 -3.27 -9.98 -1.60
C SER A 61 -4.71 -10.49 -1.72
N LEU A 62 -4.99 -11.35 -2.71
CA LEU A 62 -6.32 -11.91 -2.94
C LEU A 62 -6.83 -12.74 -1.76
N CYS A 63 -5.95 -13.51 -1.10
CA CYS A 63 -6.32 -14.31 0.07
C CYS A 63 -6.80 -13.45 1.26
N VAL A 64 -6.22 -12.26 1.45
CA VAL A 64 -6.49 -11.44 2.64
C VAL A 64 -7.55 -10.36 2.40
N MET A 65 -7.73 -9.90 1.16
CA MET A 65 -8.71 -8.84 0.83
C MET A 65 -10.12 -9.09 1.40
N PRO A 66 -10.72 -10.31 1.32
CA PRO A 66 -12.05 -10.54 1.87
C PRO A 66 -12.12 -10.35 3.39
N PHE A 67 -11.03 -10.61 4.09
CA PHE A 67 -10.93 -10.50 5.55
C PHE A 67 -10.58 -9.08 6.01
N SER A 68 -9.96 -8.28 5.15
CA SER A 68 -9.52 -6.92 5.48
C SER A 68 -10.67 -6.02 5.91
N GLY A 69 -11.83 -6.12 5.26
CA GLY A 69 -13.05 -5.40 5.66
C GLY A 69 -13.54 -5.78 7.05
N LEU A 70 -13.46 -7.08 7.42
CA LEU A 70 -13.81 -7.57 8.75
C LEU A 70 -12.82 -7.07 9.81
N LEU A 71 -11.53 -7.06 9.49
CA LEU A 71 -10.50 -6.51 10.37
C LEU A 71 -10.74 -5.03 10.65
N VAL A 72 -11.03 -4.24 9.61
CA VAL A 72 -11.32 -2.82 9.73
C VAL A 72 -12.60 -2.57 10.53
N SER A 73 -13.66 -3.35 10.30
CA SER A 73 -14.92 -3.21 11.05
C SER A 73 -14.75 -3.52 12.55
N ARG A 74 -13.88 -4.48 12.89
CA ARG A 74 -13.64 -4.92 14.27
C ARG A 74 -12.65 -4.04 15.01
N PHE A 75 -11.54 -3.65 14.36
CA PHE A 75 -10.40 -2.99 15.02
C PHE A 75 -10.26 -1.50 14.64
N GLY A 76 -10.91 -1.06 13.58
CA GLY A 76 -10.79 0.30 13.01
C GLY A 76 -9.59 0.45 12.08
N CYS A 77 -9.64 1.45 11.19
CA CYS A 77 -8.58 1.71 10.19
C CYS A 77 -7.22 1.91 10.84
N ARG A 78 -7.15 2.72 11.90
CA ARG A 78 -5.90 3.07 12.57
C ARG A 78 -5.12 1.85 13.05
N ARG A 79 -5.77 0.92 13.79
CA ARG A 79 -5.08 -0.26 14.33
C ARG A 79 -4.59 -1.19 13.23
N VAL A 80 -5.44 -1.41 12.21
CA VAL A 80 -5.07 -2.26 11.06
C VAL A 80 -3.87 -1.66 10.33
N LEU A 81 -3.87 -0.35 10.04
CA LEU A 81 -2.75 0.33 9.37
C LEU A 81 -1.48 0.34 10.24
N THR A 82 -1.61 0.50 11.57
CA THR A 82 -0.46 0.48 12.50
C THR A 82 0.28 -0.85 12.47
N LEU A 83 -0.38 -1.95 12.17
CA LEU A 83 0.24 -3.27 12.03
C LEU A 83 0.65 -3.57 10.58
N ALA A 84 -0.27 -3.39 9.63
CA ALA A 84 -0.05 -3.79 8.24
C ALA A 84 1.05 -2.95 7.55
N CYS A 85 1.08 -1.62 7.75
CA CYS A 85 2.06 -0.78 7.07
C CYS A 85 3.52 -1.07 7.47
N PRO A 86 3.90 -1.07 8.77
CA PRO A 86 5.29 -1.35 9.14
C PRO A 86 5.71 -2.78 8.79
N MET A 87 4.83 -3.76 8.99
CA MET A 87 5.13 -5.16 8.66
C MET A 87 5.30 -5.36 7.15
N GLY A 88 4.42 -4.77 6.32
CA GLY A 88 4.55 -4.82 4.86
C GLY A 88 5.83 -4.14 4.37
N MET A 89 6.19 -3.00 4.95
CA MET A 89 7.44 -2.31 4.64
C MET A 89 8.67 -3.08 5.13
N LEU A 90 8.59 -3.83 6.24
CA LEU A 90 9.68 -4.66 6.75
C LEU A 90 10.00 -5.84 5.81
N CYS A 91 9.04 -6.29 5.00
CA CYS A 91 9.30 -7.31 3.98
C CYS A 91 10.32 -6.83 2.92
N LEU A 92 10.41 -5.51 2.65
CA LEU A 92 11.33 -4.97 1.64
C LEU A 92 12.81 -5.21 1.98
N PRO A 93 13.33 -4.84 3.17
CA PRO A 93 14.70 -5.19 3.54
C PRO A 93 14.90 -6.71 3.65
N GLY A 94 13.90 -7.47 4.08
CA GLY A 94 13.95 -8.94 4.03
C GLY A 94 14.17 -9.46 2.62
N LEU A 95 13.43 -8.95 1.64
CA LEU A 95 13.59 -9.28 0.22
C LEU A 95 14.91 -8.79 -0.36
N ALA A 96 15.46 -7.70 0.16
CA ALA A 96 16.77 -7.24 -0.22
C ALA A 96 17.91 -8.10 0.36
N TRP A 97 17.63 -9.04 1.25
CA TRP A 97 18.62 -9.92 1.87
C TRP A 97 18.44 -11.42 1.53
N VAL A 98 17.20 -11.89 1.30
CA VAL A 98 16.92 -13.31 1.07
C VAL A 98 17.61 -13.84 -0.21
N ASP A 99 18.25 -15.03 -0.11
CA ASP A 99 18.98 -15.67 -1.21
C ASP A 99 18.29 -16.94 -1.73
N THR A 100 17.23 -17.40 -1.06
CA THR A 100 16.52 -18.63 -1.42
C THR A 100 15.20 -18.33 -2.11
N VAL A 101 14.85 -19.12 -3.12
CA VAL A 101 13.58 -18.99 -3.86
C VAL A 101 12.37 -19.15 -2.94
N TRP A 102 12.41 -20.12 -2.03
CA TRP A 102 11.32 -20.36 -1.08
C TRP A 102 11.16 -19.23 -0.05
N GLY A 103 12.28 -18.70 0.43
CA GLY A 103 12.27 -17.53 1.31
C GLY A 103 11.70 -16.30 0.61
N ALA A 104 12.09 -16.08 -0.66
CA ALA A 104 11.55 -15.02 -1.48
C ALA A 104 10.03 -15.19 -1.70
N ALA A 105 9.57 -16.39 -2.07
CA ALA A 105 8.15 -16.69 -2.27
C ALA A 105 7.32 -16.41 -1.01
N LEU A 106 7.78 -16.84 0.16
CA LEU A 106 7.10 -16.61 1.43
C LEU A 106 7.03 -15.12 1.78
N LEU A 107 8.15 -14.40 1.65
CA LEU A 107 8.19 -12.95 1.93
C LEU A 107 7.33 -12.15 0.94
N ILE A 108 7.32 -12.52 -0.34
CA ILE A 108 6.50 -11.88 -1.36
C ILE A 108 5.01 -12.13 -1.10
N ALA A 109 4.62 -13.37 -0.77
CA ALA A 109 3.24 -13.70 -0.43
C ALA A 109 2.78 -12.95 0.83
N LEU A 110 3.61 -12.89 1.87
CA LEU A 110 3.35 -12.13 3.10
C LEU A 110 3.23 -10.63 2.80
N MET A 111 4.15 -10.08 2.00
CA MET A 111 4.09 -8.70 1.57
C MET A 111 2.81 -8.41 0.79
N GLY A 112 2.40 -9.30 -0.11
CA GLY A 112 1.14 -9.20 -0.83
C GLY A 112 -0.07 -9.13 0.10
N ALA A 113 -0.13 -10.02 1.09
CA ALA A 113 -1.19 -10.02 2.10
C ALA A 113 -1.25 -8.71 2.89
N LEU A 114 -0.11 -8.19 3.32
CA LEU A 114 -0.02 -6.95 4.09
C LEU A 114 -0.35 -5.72 3.24
N LEU A 115 0.14 -5.67 1.99
CA LEU A 115 -0.19 -4.60 1.04
C LEU A 115 -1.67 -4.62 0.67
N GLY A 116 -2.26 -5.79 0.43
CA GLY A 116 -3.70 -5.93 0.16
C GLY A 116 -4.55 -5.46 1.34
N THR A 117 -4.16 -5.81 2.58
CA THR A 117 -4.82 -5.32 3.80
C THR A 117 -4.70 -3.80 3.92
N MET A 118 -3.51 -3.25 3.65
CA MET A 118 -3.27 -1.81 3.69
C MET A 118 -4.10 -1.08 2.64
N ASP A 119 -4.12 -1.59 1.41
CA ASP A 119 -4.87 -1.00 0.29
C ASP A 119 -6.37 -0.91 0.60
N VAL A 120 -7.00 -2.02 1.00
CA VAL A 120 -8.42 -2.02 1.41
C VAL A 120 -8.66 -1.04 2.55
N THR A 121 -7.80 -1.03 3.56
CA THR A 121 -7.99 -0.18 4.75
C THR A 121 -7.85 1.30 4.43
N MET A 122 -6.84 1.68 3.63
CA MET A 122 -6.65 3.09 3.26
C MET A 122 -7.75 3.59 2.32
N ASN A 123 -8.30 2.72 1.44
CA ASN A 123 -9.45 3.04 0.61
C ASN A 123 -10.73 3.20 1.44
N ILE A 124 -10.99 2.36 2.45
CA ILE A 124 -12.11 2.56 3.40
C ILE A 124 -11.94 3.90 4.12
N GLN A 125 -10.75 4.21 4.63
CA GLN A 125 -10.46 5.49 5.29
C GLN A 125 -10.69 6.67 4.35
N SER A 126 -10.24 6.59 3.10
CA SER A 126 -10.38 7.67 2.12
C SER A 126 -11.84 7.99 1.82
N VAL A 127 -12.70 6.98 1.70
CA VAL A 127 -14.15 7.14 1.50
C VAL A 127 -14.82 7.81 2.72
N ILE A 128 -14.42 7.45 3.94
CA ILE A 128 -14.96 8.08 5.17
C ILE A 128 -14.54 9.55 5.23
N VAL A 129 -13.27 9.83 4.94
CA VAL A 129 -12.72 11.20 4.92
C VAL A 129 -13.40 12.05 3.84
N GLU A 130 -13.61 11.52 2.63
CA GLU A 130 -14.31 12.18 1.54
C GLU A 130 -15.75 12.53 1.94
N LYS A 131 -16.49 11.58 2.51
CA LYS A 131 -17.86 11.81 2.99
C LYS A 131 -17.92 12.88 4.10
N SER A 132 -16.95 12.89 5.00
CA SER A 132 -16.88 13.91 6.06
C SER A 132 -16.56 15.31 5.54
N ALA A 133 -15.81 15.39 4.43
CA ALA A 133 -15.43 16.64 3.78
C ALA A 133 -16.55 17.23 2.89
N GLY A 134 -17.55 16.43 2.51
CA GLY A 134 -18.64 16.84 1.62
C GLY A 134 -18.21 17.21 0.20
N ARG A 135 -17.00 16.82 -0.22
CA ARG A 135 -16.42 17.10 -1.56
C ARG A 135 -15.62 15.92 -2.08
N PRO A 136 -15.59 15.68 -3.41
CA PRO A 136 -14.83 14.58 -3.98
C PRO A 136 -13.33 14.76 -3.74
N MET A 137 -12.66 13.76 -3.15
CA MET A 137 -11.23 13.80 -2.81
C MET A 137 -10.48 12.53 -3.24
N LEU A 138 -11.18 11.48 -3.64
CA LEU A 138 -10.60 10.16 -3.91
C LEU A 138 -9.54 10.21 -5.01
N SER A 139 -9.81 10.95 -6.11
CA SER A 139 -8.83 11.15 -7.19
C SER A 139 -7.54 11.83 -6.70
N GLY A 140 -7.65 12.76 -5.76
CA GLY A 140 -6.50 13.43 -5.14
C GLY A 140 -5.66 12.49 -4.27
N PHE A 141 -6.27 11.50 -3.60
CA PHE A 141 -5.55 10.47 -2.86
C PHE A 141 -4.78 9.54 -3.81
N HIS A 142 -5.40 9.11 -4.91
CA HIS A 142 -4.72 8.31 -5.92
C HIS A 142 -3.61 9.09 -6.66
N ALA A 143 -3.78 10.39 -6.86
CA ALA A 143 -2.69 11.25 -7.36
C ALA A 143 -1.50 11.27 -6.39
N CYS A 144 -1.73 11.33 -5.07
CA CYS A 144 -0.65 11.20 -4.08
C CYS A 144 0.05 9.83 -4.17
N TYR A 145 -0.69 8.74 -4.42
CA TYR A 145 -0.11 7.41 -4.65
C TYR A 145 0.84 7.42 -5.87
N SER A 146 0.40 7.99 -6.99
CA SER A 146 1.23 8.10 -8.21
C SER A 146 2.48 8.96 -7.97
N MET A 147 2.34 10.09 -7.25
CA MET A 147 3.47 10.94 -6.85
C MET A 147 4.46 10.18 -5.95
N GLY A 148 3.95 9.39 -5.01
CA GLY A 148 4.75 8.49 -4.18
C GLY A 148 5.51 7.47 -5.01
N GLY A 149 4.86 6.90 -6.03
CA GLY A 149 5.49 5.99 -6.99
C GLY A 149 6.68 6.61 -7.72
N ILE A 150 6.50 7.83 -8.25
CA ILE A 150 7.58 8.58 -8.90
C ILE A 150 8.70 8.88 -7.91
N ALA A 151 8.37 9.34 -6.71
CA ALA A 151 9.37 9.65 -5.68
C ALA A 151 10.16 8.40 -5.26
N GLY A 152 9.48 7.26 -5.03
CA GLY A 152 10.12 6.00 -4.66
C GLY A 152 11.08 5.48 -5.71
N ALA A 153 10.64 5.45 -6.98
CA ALA A 153 11.47 5.06 -8.11
C ALA A 153 12.68 6.00 -8.28
N GLY A 154 12.45 7.31 -8.20
CA GLY A 154 13.50 8.33 -8.31
C GLY A 154 14.54 8.23 -7.20
N LEU A 155 14.11 8.08 -5.94
CA LEU A 155 15.02 7.92 -4.80
C LEU A 155 15.81 6.61 -4.89
N MET A 156 15.17 5.51 -5.26
CA MET A 156 15.86 4.23 -5.44
C MET A 156 16.90 4.32 -6.55
N SER A 157 16.55 4.92 -7.70
CA SER A 157 17.47 5.16 -8.82
C SER A 157 18.65 6.05 -8.39
N LEU A 158 18.39 7.13 -7.65
CA LEU A 158 19.41 8.03 -7.15
C LEU A 158 20.41 7.31 -6.22
N PHE A 159 19.90 6.51 -5.27
CA PHE A 159 20.75 5.79 -4.31
C PHE A 159 21.61 4.74 -5.02
N LEU A 160 21.05 4.00 -5.97
CA LEU A 160 21.81 3.03 -6.77
C LEU A 160 22.86 3.71 -7.66
N ASN A 161 22.56 4.88 -8.22
CA ASN A 161 23.53 5.67 -8.99
C ASN A 161 24.67 6.21 -8.09
N CYS A 162 24.37 6.53 -6.82
CA CYS A 162 25.37 6.87 -5.80
C CYS A 162 26.16 5.64 -5.29
N ARG A 163 26.05 4.48 -5.94
CA ARG A 163 26.70 3.22 -5.60
C ARG A 163 26.32 2.63 -4.24
N LEU A 164 25.20 3.03 -3.67
CA LEU A 164 24.63 2.35 -2.50
C LEU A 164 24.12 0.97 -2.91
N THR A 165 24.29 -0.01 -2.03
CA THR A 165 23.73 -1.34 -2.29
C THR A 165 22.20 -1.30 -2.19
N PRO A 166 21.47 -2.21 -2.89
CA PRO A 166 20.00 -2.28 -2.81
C PRO A 166 19.50 -2.37 -1.37
N LEU A 167 20.17 -3.14 -0.51
CA LEU A 167 19.84 -3.30 0.88
C LEU A 167 19.91 -1.96 1.66
N PHE A 168 21.02 -1.23 1.54
CA PHE A 168 21.16 0.07 2.21
C PHE A 168 20.13 1.09 1.72
N SER A 169 19.89 1.12 0.40
CA SER A 169 18.89 2.00 -0.22
C SER A 169 17.49 1.75 0.37
N VAL A 170 17.09 0.48 0.47
CA VAL A 170 15.80 0.08 1.01
C VAL A 170 15.71 0.37 2.51
N VAL A 171 16.77 0.11 3.28
CA VAL A 171 16.79 0.39 4.74
C VAL A 171 16.63 1.87 5.01
N ILE A 172 17.29 2.75 4.26
CA ILE A 172 17.12 4.20 4.37
C ILE A 172 15.67 4.59 4.12
N LEU A 173 15.08 4.11 3.02
CA LEU A 173 13.68 4.40 2.68
C LEU A 173 12.71 3.82 3.72
N PHE A 174 12.98 2.64 4.25
CA PHE A 174 12.20 2.02 5.33
C PHE A 174 12.22 2.87 6.59
N VAL A 175 13.38 3.36 7.02
CA VAL A 175 13.50 4.21 8.22
C VAL A 175 12.77 5.53 8.02
N LEU A 176 12.94 6.19 6.86
CA LEU A 176 12.23 7.45 6.54
C LEU A 176 10.72 7.26 6.52
N ALA A 177 10.23 6.19 5.89
CA ALA A 177 8.82 5.85 5.86
C ALA A 177 8.28 5.49 7.26
N GLY A 178 9.06 4.78 8.08
CA GLY A 178 8.73 4.45 9.46
C GLY A 178 8.54 5.68 10.33
N ILE A 179 9.45 6.67 10.23
CA ILE A 179 9.34 7.96 10.93
C ILE A 179 8.08 8.71 10.48
N ALA A 180 7.81 8.72 9.17
CA ALA A 180 6.61 9.35 8.61
C ALA A 180 5.34 8.65 9.13
N LEU A 181 5.28 7.32 9.10
CA LEU A 181 4.15 6.54 9.61
C LEU A 181 3.92 6.78 11.10
N TRP A 182 4.97 6.82 11.92
CA TRP A 182 4.82 7.07 13.35
C TRP A 182 4.12 8.40 13.64
N LYS A 183 4.43 9.44 12.87
CA LYS A 183 3.77 10.75 12.98
C LYS A 183 2.36 10.77 12.41
N LEU A 184 2.06 9.97 11.39
CA LEU A 184 0.79 10.00 10.65
C LEU A 184 -0.28 9.08 11.23
N LEU A 185 0.10 7.89 11.73
CA LEU A 185 -0.82 6.89 12.24
C LEU A 185 -1.73 7.38 13.38
N PRO A 186 -1.29 8.25 14.32
CA PRO A 186 -2.18 8.83 15.31
C PRO A 186 -3.37 9.61 14.74
N HIS A 187 -3.21 10.17 13.53
CA HIS A 187 -4.23 10.97 12.85
C HIS A 187 -5.17 10.16 11.94
N CYS A 188 -4.93 8.85 11.81
CA CYS A 188 -5.83 7.95 11.12
C CYS A 188 -7.09 7.67 11.96
N LEU A 189 -8.19 7.32 11.29
CA LEU A 189 -9.48 7.08 11.93
C LEU A 189 -9.43 5.88 12.88
N ALA A 190 -9.68 6.12 14.18
CA ALA A 190 -9.65 5.08 15.21
C ALA A 190 -10.82 4.10 15.10
N LYS A 191 -12.00 4.58 14.65
CA LYS A 191 -13.17 3.77 14.39
C LYS A 191 -13.57 3.95 12.93
N ALA A 192 -13.75 2.86 12.21
CA ALA A 192 -14.54 2.86 11.00
C ALA A 192 -16.00 2.95 11.48
N THR A 193 -16.50 4.15 11.70
CA THR A 193 -17.95 4.36 11.78
C THR A 193 -18.47 4.05 10.39
N SER A 194 -18.82 2.79 10.19
CA SER A 194 -19.54 2.40 9.00
C SER A 194 -20.82 3.23 8.91
N PRO A 195 -21.02 4.03 7.85
CA PRO A 195 -22.32 4.61 7.60
C PRO A 195 -23.30 3.56 7.04
N THR A 196 -23.10 2.28 7.36
CA THR A 196 -23.92 1.22 6.79
C THR A 196 -24.40 0.25 7.86
N LYS A 197 -25.34 0.71 8.67
CA LYS A 197 -26.54 -0.09 8.91
C LYS A 197 -27.38 0.05 7.64
N SER A 198 -27.08 -0.66 6.60
CA SER A 198 -28.01 -0.88 5.52
C SER A 198 -27.63 -2.14 4.77
N CYS A 199 -28.52 -3.11 4.84
CA CYS A 199 -28.60 -4.26 3.97
C CYS A 199 -27.41 -5.22 4.00
N GLN A 200 -27.27 -5.98 5.09
CA GLN A 200 -26.86 -7.37 5.00
C GLN A 200 -27.98 -8.22 4.40
N GLY A 201 -28.50 -7.80 3.26
CA GLY A 201 -29.05 -8.72 2.30
C GLY A 201 -27.89 -9.18 1.44
N ARG A 202 -27.66 -10.46 1.38
CA ARG A 202 -26.75 -11.15 0.45
C ARG A 202 -27.31 -11.03 -0.97
N SER A 203 -27.49 -9.78 -1.45
CA SER A 203 -27.84 -9.52 -2.84
C SER A 203 -26.54 -9.55 -3.64
N LEU A 204 -26.51 -10.41 -4.64
CA LEU A 204 -25.46 -10.38 -5.67
C LEU A 204 -25.34 -8.94 -6.17
N PRO A 205 -24.11 -8.45 -6.37
CA PRO A 205 -23.92 -7.12 -6.93
C PRO A 205 -24.65 -7.04 -8.28
N PRO A 206 -25.23 -5.88 -8.62
CA PRO A 206 -25.96 -5.72 -9.86
C PRO A 206 -25.07 -6.08 -11.07
N PRO A 207 -25.64 -6.62 -12.15
CA PRO A 207 -24.88 -7.19 -13.29
C PRO A 207 -23.82 -6.26 -13.88
N TYR A 208 -24.04 -4.95 -13.84
CA TYR A 208 -23.08 -3.96 -14.34
C TYR A 208 -21.80 -3.89 -13.48
N ILE A 209 -21.90 -4.14 -12.17
CA ILE A 209 -20.70 -4.19 -11.29
C ILE A 209 -19.89 -5.46 -11.58
N LEU A 210 -20.56 -6.60 -11.83
CA LEU A 210 -19.89 -7.83 -12.24
C LEU A 210 -19.20 -7.65 -13.60
N PHE A 211 -19.85 -6.98 -14.53
CA PHE A 211 -19.31 -6.67 -15.84
C PHE A 211 -18.07 -5.74 -15.74
N LEU A 212 -18.15 -4.67 -14.94
CA LEU A 212 -17.00 -3.79 -14.67
C LEU A 212 -15.85 -4.54 -14.00
N GLY A 213 -16.14 -5.42 -13.02
CA GLY A 213 -15.14 -6.26 -12.39
C GLY A 213 -14.46 -7.20 -13.39
N LEU A 214 -15.22 -7.80 -14.30
CA LEU A 214 -14.68 -8.64 -15.37
C LEU A 214 -13.80 -7.85 -16.34
N LEU A 215 -14.22 -6.64 -16.74
CA LEU A 215 -13.39 -5.76 -17.57
C LEU A 215 -12.07 -5.41 -16.89
N CYS A 216 -12.09 -5.05 -15.60
CA CYS A 216 -10.87 -4.77 -14.83
C CYS A 216 -9.96 -6.00 -14.67
N PHE A 217 -10.52 -7.20 -14.72
CA PHE A 217 -9.74 -8.45 -14.65
C PHE A 217 -9.08 -8.81 -15.98
N ILE A 218 -9.66 -8.41 -17.10
CA ILE A 218 -9.16 -8.72 -18.47
C ILE A 218 -8.09 -7.70 -18.92
N MET A 219 -8.15 -6.46 -18.40
CA MET A 219 -7.17 -5.40 -18.70
C MET A 219 -5.88 -5.56 -17.92
#